data_0460fd07dc8df5aeb728c17db72763c8
#
_entry.id   0460fd07dc8df5aeb728c17db72763c8
#
_cell.length_a   1.000
_cell.length_b   1.000
_cell.length_c   1.000
_cell.angle_alpha   90.00
_cell.angle_beta   90.00
_cell.angle_gamma   90.00
#
_symmetry.space_group_name_H-M   'P 1'
#
loop_
_entity.id
_entity.type
_entity.pdbx_description
1 polymer ?
#
loop_
_entity_poly.entity_id
_entity_poly.type
_entity_poly.pdbx_seq_one_letter_code
_entity_poly.pdbx_strand_id
1 'polypeptide(L)'
;LRSLVGSEMCIRDSRPGREAFIKSIIKEVGMHISNAGIEAEIDGRVKHFFSIYRKMVNQNKTLDQIYDIFAVRIKVDTVKDCYAALGVIHEMYKPIPGRFKDYIAMPKPNMYQSLHTTLIASNGQPFEVQIRTYEMHRIAEYGIAAHWKYKEGKTGESDKSEEAKLSWLRQILEWQRDMSDNKEFLSSIKNDLNLFSDSVYCFTPTGDVKNLPAGSCPIDFAYSIHSAVGNKMVGARVNGKLVTIDYVIKNGDRIEIITSQNSKGP
;
A
#
# COMPACT_ATOMS: atom_id res chain seq x y z
N LEU A 1 8.33 31.20 11.04
CA LEU A 1 8.58 30.50 12.32
C LEU A 1 7.57 30.90 13.41
N ARG A 2 7.24 32.22 13.60
CA ARG A 2 6.26 32.68 14.60
C ARG A 2 4.82 32.21 14.32
N SER A 3 4.40 32.10 13.08
CA SER A 3 3.06 31.61 12.67
C SER A 3 2.89 30.10 12.93
N LEU A 4 3.96 29.30 12.81
CA LEU A 4 3.96 27.87 13.09
C LEU A 4 3.85 27.59 14.60
N VAL A 5 4.50 28.39 15.46
CA VAL A 5 4.45 28.24 16.92
C VAL A 5 3.02 28.50 17.45
N GLY A 6 2.30 29.47 16.89
CA GLY A 6 0.90 29.73 17.25
C GLY A 6 -0.05 28.59 16.84
N SER A 7 0.18 27.98 15.68
CA SER A 7 -0.60 26.83 15.21
C SER A 7 -0.32 25.57 16.02
N GLU A 8 0.94 25.30 16.39
CA GLU A 8 1.30 24.15 17.24
C GLU A 8 0.70 24.26 18.65
N MET A 9 0.67 25.47 19.22
CA MET A 9 0.12 25.68 20.57
C MET A 9 -1.41 25.50 20.56
N CYS A 10 -2.11 26.00 19.55
CA CYS A 10 -3.57 25.80 19.36
C CYS A 10 -3.93 24.33 19.12
N ILE A 11 -3.06 23.60 18.41
CA ILE A 11 -3.22 22.18 18.12
C ILE A 11 -2.96 21.32 19.39
N ARG A 12 -2.00 21.69 20.24
CA ARG A 12 -1.62 20.96 21.45
C ARG A 12 -2.67 21.11 22.56
N ASP A 13 -3.23 22.27 22.75
CA ASP A 13 -4.25 22.57 23.78
C ASP A 13 -5.61 21.92 23.47
N SER A 14 -5.86 21.55 22.19
CA SER A 14 -7.10 20.89 21.76
C SER A 14 -7.04 19.37 21.73
N ARG A 15 -5.93 18.72 22.14
CA ARG A 15 -5.75 17.25 22.06
C ARG A 15 -6.81 16.47 22.85
N PRO A 16 -7.15 16.79 24.11
CA PRO A 16 -8.22 16.09 24.85
C PRO A 16 -9.59 16.25 24.19
N GLY A 17 -9.89 17.43 23.69
CA GLY A 17 -11.15 17.71 22.97
C GLY A 17 -11.28 16.92 21.66
N ARG A 18 -10.17 16.69 20.99
CA ARG A 18 -10.14 15.91 19.74
C ARG A 18 -10.37 14.42 19.99
N GLU A 19 -9.77 13.87 21.03
CA GLU A 19 -9.98 12.48 21.42
C GLU A 19 -11.42 12.24 21.88
N ALA A 20 -12.01 13.21 22.63
CA ALA A 20 -13.41 13.15 23.03
C ALA A 20 -14.36 13.22 21.81
N PHE A 21 -14.06 14.10 20.85
CA PHE A 21 -14.83 14.22 19.62
C PHE A 21 -14.83 12.91 18.81
N ILE A 22 -13.65 12.32 18.56
CA ILE A 22 -13.56 11.04 17.84
C ILE A 22 -14.31 9.94 18.58
N LYS A 23 -14.19 9.85 19.91
CA LYS A 23 -14.91 8.85 20.70
C LYS A 23 -16.43 9.00 20.60
N SER A 24 -16.93 10.25 20.57
CA SER A 24 -18.38 10.50 20.38
C SER A 24 -18.86 10.04 19.00
N ILE A 25 -18.10 10.34 17.93
CA ILE A 25 -18.42 9.89 16.57
C ILE A 25 -18.42 8.35 16.49
N ILE A 26 -17.38 7.69 17.03
CA ILE A 26 -17.29 6.22 17.03
C ILE A 26 -18.51 5.59 17.72
N LYS A 27 -18.90 6.14 18.86
CA LYS A 27 -20.07 5.63 19.62
C LYS A 27 -21.36 5.81 18.82
N GLU A 28 -21.58 6.96 18.23
CA GLU A 28 -22.77 7.29 17.44
C GLU A 28 -22.86 6.43 16.19
N VAL A 29 -21.77 6.38 15.40
CA VAL A 29 -21.67 5.51 14.21
C VAL A 29 -21.86 4.05 14.56
N GLY A 30 -21.25 3.58 15.65
CA GLY A 30 -21.36 2.19 16.09
C GLY A 30 -22.79 1.78 16.41
N MET A 31 -23.54 2.64 17.09
CA MET A 31 -24.95 2.38 17.39
C MET A 31 -25.81 2.28 16.11
N HIS A 32 -25.63 3.19 15.17
CA HIS A 32 -26.42 3.20 13.93
C HIS A 32 -26.07 2.00 13.02
N ILE A 33 -24.80 1.66 12.88
CA ILE A 33 -24.36 0.48 12.10
C ILE A 33 -24.88 -0.80 12.72
N SER A 34 -24.80 -0.95 14.06
CA SER A 34 -25.34 -2.11 14.77
C SER A 34 -26.87 -2.21 14.63
N ASN A 35 -27.59 -1.08 14.72
CA ASN A 35 -29.05 -1.05 14.52
C ASN A 35 -29.44 -1.44 13.08
N ALA A 36 -28.58 -1.19 12.10
CA ALA A 36 -28.77 -1.64 10.72
C ALA A 36 -28.45 -3.14 10.51
N GLY A 37 -28.08 -3.87 11.57
CA GLY A 37 -27.74 -5.29 11.52
C GLY A 37 -26.38 -5.57 10.89
N ILE A 38 -25.48 -4.61 10.84
CA ILE A 38 -24.13 -4.75 10.28
C ILE A 38 -23.14 -4.97 11.42
N GLU A 39 -22.44 -6.10 11.39
CA GLU A 39 -21.32 -6.35 12.30
C GLU A 39 -20.08 -5.60 11.82
N ALA A 40 -19.55 -4.70 12.66
CA ALA A 40 -18.43 -3.87 12.31
C ALA A 40 -17.51 -3.60 13.50
N GLU A 41 -16.22 -3.58 13.25
CA GLU A 41 -15.22 -3.03 14.17
C GLU A 41 -14.92 -1.59 13.76
N ILE A 42 -15.07 -0.65 14.69
CA ILE A 42 -14.92 0.77 14.42
C ILE A 42 -13.79 1.31 15.28
N ASP A 43 -12.79 1.87 14.64
CA ASP A 43 -11.69 2.55 15.30
C ASP A 43 -11.54 4.00 14.80
N GLY A 44 -10.95 4.85 15.66
CA GLY A 44 -10.69 6.24 15.33
C GLY A 44 -9.21 6.57 15.41
N ARG A 45 -8.74 7.33 14.45
CA ARG A 45 -7.37 7.77 14.37
C ARG A 45 -7.30 9.30 14.29
N VAL A 46 -6.63 9.90 15.25
CA VAL A 46 -6.18 11.30 15.15
C VAL A 46 -4.83 11.30 14.43
N LYS A 47 -4.74 12.05 13.33
CA LYS A 47 -3.50 12.12 12.56
C LYS A 47 -2.41 12.83 13.36
N HIS A 48 -1.21 12.27 13.33
CA HIS A 48 -0.06 12.88 14.01
C HIS A 48 0.31 14.23 13.38
N PHE A 49 0.70 15.20 14.20
CA PHE A 49 1.02 16.58 13.76
C PHE A 49 2.05 16.64 12.65
N PHE A 50 3.10 15.86 12.76
CA PHE A 50 4.13 15.79 11.73
C PHE A 50 3.57 15.36 10.37
N SER A 51 2.61 14.43 10.35
CA SER A 51 1.95 13.99 9.11
C SER A 51 1.06 15.08 8.52
N ILE A 52 0.42 15.90 9.36
CA ILE A 52 -0.37 17.05 8.94
C ILE A 52 0.55 18.12 8.34
N TYR A 53 1.61 18.49 9.06
CA TYR A 53 2.63 19.45 8.59
C TYR A 53 3.25 19.03 7.25
N ARG A 54 3.69 17.79 7.13
CA ARG A 54 4.25 17.25 5.88
C ARG A 54 3.25 17.35 4.72
N LYS A 55 1.96 17.11 4.99
CA LYS A 55 0.90 17.23 3.98
C LYS A 55 0.65 18.68 3.58
N MET A 56 0.69 19.62 4.55
CA MET A 56 0.60 21.07 4.28
C MET A 56 1.73 21.52 3.36
N VAL A 57 2.97 21.15 3.67
CA VAL A 57 4.15 21.54 2.89
C VAL A 57 4.14 20.90 1.50
N ASN A 58 3.94 19.56 1.42
CA ASN A 58 4.01 18.84 0.14
C ASN A 58 2.88 19.18 -0.83
N GLN A 59 1.71 19.56 -0.32
CA GLN A 59 0.53 19.88 -1.13
C GLN A 59 0.21 21.37 -1.19
N ASN A 60 1.05 22.22 -0.56
CA ASN A 60 0.86 23.66 -0.44
C ASN A 60 -0.57 24.03 0.05
N LYS A 61 -1.04 23.34 1.11
CA LYS A 61 -2.37 23.50 1.70
C LYS A 61 -2.29 24.13 3.08
N THR A 62 -3.30 24.95 3.40
CA THR A 62 -3.52 25.42 4.76
C THR A 62 -4.14 24.35 5.65
N LEU A 63 -4.10 24.51 6.97
CA LEU A 63 -4.67 23.55 7.92
C LEU A 63 -6.17 23.32 7.66
N ASP A 64 -6.91 24.39 7.33
CA ASP A 64 -8.35 24.34 7.04
C ASP A 64 -8.70 23.55 5.77
N GLN A 65 -7.73 23.34 4.90
CA GLN A 65 -7.86 22.53 3.68
C GLN A 65 -7.53 21.05 3.90
N ILE A 66 -7.13 20.68 5.13
CA ILE A 66 -6.82 19.30 5.50
C ILE A 66 -8.00 18.71 6.27
N TYR A 67 -8.85 17.98 5.57
CA TYR A 67 -10.08 17.41 6.11
C TYR A 67 -9.88 16.03 6.79
N ASP A 68 -8.70 15.42 6.68
CA ASP A 68 -8.36 14.09 7.20
C ASP A 68 -7.56 14.15 8.52
N ILE A 69 -7.76 15.21 9.31
CA ILE A 69 -7.20 15.34 10.67
C ILE A 69 -7.81 14.28 11.58
N PHE A 70 -9.12 14.08 11.44
CA PHE A 70 -9.89 13.05 12.11
C PHE A 70 -10.29 11.98 11.12
N ALA A 71 -9.96 10.75 11.39
CA ALA A 71 -10.36 9.62 10.57
C ALA A 71 -11.05 8.56 11.43
N VAL A 72 -12.21 8.10 10.98
CA VAL A 72 -12.92 6.93 11.51
C VAL A 72 -12.75 5.81 10.51
N ARG A 73 -12.39 4.64 11.00
CA ARG A 73 -12.23 3.44 10.19
C ARG A 73 -13.27 2.42 10.59
N ILE A 74 -13.96 1.86 9.61
CA ILE A 74 -14.99 0.85 9.78
C ILE A 74 -14.52 -0.39 9.04
N LYS A 75 -14.39 -1.50 9.76
CA LYS A 75 -14.01 -2.80 9.24
C LYS A 75 -15.23 -3.72 9.33
N VAL A 76 -15.60 -4.34 8.20
CA VAL A 76 -16.75 -5.23 8.05
C VAL A 76 -16.33 -6.53 7.34
N ASP A 77 -17.21 -7.54 7.34
CA ASP A 77 -16.85 -8.83 6.74
C ASP A 77 -16.93 -8.82 5.21
N THR A 78 -17.97 -8.22 4.64
CA THR A 78 -18.23 -8.33 3.20
C THR A 78 -18.18 -6.98 2.48
N VAL A 79 -17.94 -7.01 1.17
CA VAL A 79 -18.05 -5.81 0.31
C VAL A 79 -19.45 -5.23 0.34
N LYS A 80 -20.49 -6.07 0.40
CA LYS A 80 -21.88 -5.64 0.52
C LYS A 80 -22.09 -4.80 1.79
N ASP A 81 -21.51 -5.23 2.91
CA ASP A 81 -21.59 -4.51 4.18
C ASP A 81 -20.82 -3.18 4.13
N CYS A 82 -19.75 -3.09 3.33
CA CYS A 82 -19.08 -1.81 3.11
C CYS A 82 -20.01 -0.75 2.52
N TYR A 83 -20.79 -1.11 1.48
CA TYR A 83 -21.73 -0.19 0.84
C TYR A 83 -22.96 0.06 1.70
N ALA A 84 -23.42 -0.94 2.45
CA ALA A 84 -24.51 -0.77 3.40
C ALA A 84 -24.12 0.20 4.53
N ALA A 85 -22.93 0.05 5.11
CA ALA A 85 -22.41 0.97 6.12
C ALA A 85 -22.23 2.39 5.56
N LEU A 86 -21.80 2.54 4.29
CA LEU A 86 -21.73 3.85 3.64
C LEU A 86 -23.11 4.52 3.57
N GLY A 87 -24.16 3.78 3.22
CA GLY A 87 -25.53 4.25 3.18
C GLY A 87 -25.97 4.80 4.54
N VAL A 88 -25.79 4.02 5.60
CA VAL A 88 -26.10 4.41 6.99
C VAL A 88 -25.40 5.70 7.38
N ILE A 89 -24.11 5.82 7.06
CA ILE A 89 -23.29 6.98 7.42
C ILE A 89 -23.69 8.24 6.64
N HIS A 90 -24.03 8.08 5.35
CA HIS A 90 -24.49 9.21 4.53
C HIS A 90 -25.92 9.68 4.91
N GLU A 91 -26.72 8.83 5.55
CA GLU A 91 -27.99 9.22 6.16
C GLU A 91 -27.75 10.07 7.42
N MET A 92 -26.74 9.71 8.24
CA MET A 92 -26.42 10.41 9.49
C MET A 92 -25.72 11.76 9.25
N TYR A 93 -24.80 11.83 8.30
CA TYR A 93 -23.91 12.97 8.08
C TYR A 93 -23.89 13.40 6.61
N LYS A 94 -23.83 14.71 6.38
CA LYS A 94 -23.74 15.24 5.02
C LYS A 94 -22.33 15.07 4.45
N PRO A 95 -22.17 14.40 3.29
CA PRO A 95 -20.88 14.27 2.63
C PRO A 95 -20.48 15.61 1.97
N ILE A 96 -19.17 15.90 2.00
CA ILE A 96 -18.60 17.02 1.28
C ILE A 96 -18.52 16.67 -0.20
N PRO A 97 -19.11 17.47 -1.12
CA PRO A 97 -19.09 17.18 -2.54
C PRO A 97 -17.67 16.99 -3.09
N GLY A 98 -17.49 16.02 -3.99
CA GLY A 98 -16.19 15.72 -4.61
C GLY A 98 -15.14 15.05 -3.69
N ARG A 99 -15.53 14.70 -2.46
CA ARG A 99 -14.64 14.04 -1.49
C ARG A 99 -14.94 12.57 -1.27
N PHE A 100 -15.90 12.02 -1.96
CA PHE A 100 -16.12 10.56 -2.01
C PHE A 100 -15.18 9.90 -3.01
N LYS A 101 -14.57 8.78 -2.61
CA LYS A 101 -13.72 7.96 -3.48
C LYS A 101 -14.01 6.50 -3.22
N ASP A 102 -14.32 5.78 -4.27
CA ASP A 102 -14.55 4.35 -4.25
C ASP A 102 -13.31 3.61 -4.77
N TYR A 103 -12.45 3.21 -3.85
CA TYR A 103 -11.30 2.37 -4.16
C TYR A 103 -11.61 0.87 -4.03
N ILE A 104 -12.86 0.48 -3.74
CA ILE A 104 -13.30 -0.92 -3.84
C ILE A 104 -13.60 -1.25 -5.29
N ALA A 105 -14.41 -0.43 -5.96
CA ALA A 105 -14.72 -0.58 -7.36
C ALA A 105 -13.53 -0.26 -8.28
N MET A 106 -12.70 0.72 -7.89
CA MET A 106 -11.51 1.16 -8.63
C MET A 106 -10.27 1.11 -7.71
N PRO A 107 -9.67 -0.07 -7.50
CA PRO A 107 -8.50 -0.24 -6.63
C PRO A 107 -7.33 0.63 -7.08
N LYS A 108 -6.53 1.09 -6.12
CA LYS A 108 -5.27 1.76 -6.44
C LYS A 108 -4.26 0.77 -7.02
N PRO A 109 -3.21 1.25 -7.73
CA PRO A 109 -2.17 0.39 -8.28
C PRO A 109 -1.52 -0.58 -7.26
N ASN A 110 -1.39 -0.18 -6.01
CA ASN A 110 -0.87 -1.02 -4.91
C ASN A 110 -1.94 -1.94 -4.29
N MET A 111 -3.03 -2.22 -5.01
CA MET A 111 -4.16 -3.04 -4.56
C MET A 111 -4.87 -2.53 -3.30
N TYR A 112 -4.64 -1.27 -2.91
CA TYR A 112 -5.36 -0.64 -1.82
C TYR A 112 -6.83 -0.49 -2.17
N GLN A 113 -7.72 -1.02 -1.33
CA GLN A 113 -9.17 -0.94 -1.45
C GLN A 113 -9.79 -0.36 -0.18
N SER A 114 -10.68 0.59 -0.34
CA SER A 114 -11.49 1.18 0.74
C SER A 114 -12.49 2.16 0.14
N LEU A 115 -13.64 2.36 0.75
CA LEU A 115 -14.47 3.53 0.51
C LEU A 115 -13.95 4.68 1.38
N HIS A 116 -13.78 5.85 0.79
CA HIS A 116 -13.40 7.07 1.51
C HIS A 116 -14.49 8.11 1.33
N THR A 117 -15.00 8.65 2.41
CA THR A 117 -15.92 9.77 2.39
C THR A 117 -15.53 10.80 3.44
N THR A 118 -15.64 12.08 3.12
CA THR A 118 -15.43 13.17 4.07
C THR A 118 -16.77 13.76 4.44
N LEU A 119 -17.05 13.82 5.72
CA LEU A 119 -18.35 14.17 6.28
C LEU A 119 -18.22 15.40 7.19
N ILE A 120 -19.34 16.07 7.44
CA ILE A 120 -19.44 17.20 8.38
C ILE A 120 -20.25 16.74 9.58
N ALA A 121 -19.65 16.79 10.76
CA ALA A 121 -20.32 16.53 12.02
C ALA A 121 -21.26 17.67 12.42
N SER A 122 -22.14 17.43 13.40
CA SER A 122 -23.13 18.40 13.89
C SER A 122 -22.53 19.71 14.39
N ASN A 123 -21.28 19.66 14.89
CA ASN A 123 -20.53 20.85 15.31
C ASN A 123 -19.79 21.57 14.15
N GLY A 124 -20.03 21.19 12.90
CA GLY A 124 -19.38 21.75 11.71
C GLY A 124 -17.98 21.22 11.42
N GLN A 125 -17.45 20.30 12.23
CA GLN A 125 -16.10 19.79 12.09
C GLN A 125 -16.03 18.67 11.04
N PRO A 126 -15.14 18.75 10.04
CA PRO A 126 -15.00 17.72 9.03
C PRO A 126 -14.21 16.51 9.59
N PHE A 127 -14.60 15.32 9.17
CA PHE A 127 -13.89 14.07 9.45
C PHE A 127 -13.95 13.12 8.27
N GLU A 128 -12.94 12.30 8.10
CA GLU A 128 -12.89 11.27 7.04
C GLU A 128 -13.37 9.93 7.60
N VAL A 129 -14.19 9.22 6.83
CA VAL A 129 -14.56 7.83 7.13
C VAL A 129 -13.97 6.93 6.05
N GLN A 130 -13.30 5.87 6.50
CA GLN A 130 -12.73 4.82 5.67
C GLN A 130 -13.46 3.52 5.98
N ILE A 131 -14.12 2.92 4.96
CA ILE A 131 -14.87 1.68 5.12
C ILE A 131 -14.22 0.63 4.25
N ARG A 132 -13.92 -0.54 4.82
CA ARG A 132 -13.25 -1.64 4.12
C ARG A 132 -13.50 -2.97 4.82
N THR A 133 -13.29 -4.08 4.11
CA THR A 133 -13.35 -5.40 4.74
C THR A 133 -12.10 -5.66 5.59
N TYR A 134 -12.17 -6.66 6.48
CA TYR A 134 -11.01 -7.11 7.25
C TYR A 134 -9.85 -7.57 6.34
N GLU A 135 -10.17 -8.17 5.19
CA GLU A 135 -9.17 -8.57 4.19
C GLU A 135 -8.48 -7.35 3.57
N MET A 136 -9.25 -6.36 3.10
CA MET A 136 -8.73 -5.09 2.57
C MET A 136 -7.92 -4.33 3.62
N HIS A 137 -8.33 -4.42 4.88
CA HIS A 137 -7.59 -3.81 5.99
C HIS A 137 -6.21 -4.44 6.15
N ARG A 138 -6.11 -5.77 6.10
CA ARG A 138 -4.82 -6.48 6.16
C ARG A 138 -3.90 -6.09 5.01
N ILE A 139 -4.41 -6.05 3.79
CA ILE A 139 -3.65 -5.61 2.62
C ILE A 139 -3.14 -4.17 2.79
N ALA A 140 -3.98 -3.28 3.33
CA ALA A 140 -3.62 -1.88 3.52
C ALA A 140 -2.59 -1.62 4.64
N GLU A 141 -2.54 -2.47 5.69
CA GLU A 141 -1.64 -2.30 6.83
C GLU A 141 -0.31 -3.07 6.65
N TYR A 142 -0.39 -4.26 6.06
CA TYR A 142 0.75 -5.19 5.99
C TYR A 142 1.25 -5.44 4.56
N GLY A 143 0.60 -4.83 3.57
CA GLY A 143 0.89 -5.09 2.16
C GLY A 143 0.27 -6.39 1.62
N ILE A 144 0.28 -6.52 0.31
CA ILE A 144 -0.33 -7.66 -0.38
C ILE A 144 0.41 -8.98 -0.12
N ALA A 145 1.71 -8.89 0.17
CA ALA A 145 2.55 -10.03 0.50
C ALA A 145 2.08 -10.77 1.78
N ALA A 146 1.67 -10.03 2.79
CA ALA A 146 1.13 -10.62 4.02
C ALA A 146 -0.21 -11.35 3.80
N HIS A 147 -1.01 -10.86 2.83
CA HIS A 147 -2.26 -11.51 2.44
C HIS A 147 -2.01 -12.88 1.78
N TRP A 148 -1.02 -12.98 0.90
CA TRP A 148 -0.67 -14.24 0.25
C TRP A 148 -0.12 -15.27 1.23
N LYS A 149 0.78 -14.87 2.14
CA LYS A 149 1.31 -15.75 3.19
C LYS A 149 0.21 -16.33 4.08
N TYR A 150 -0.85 -15.58 4.34
CA TYR A 150 -2.00 -16.06 5.09
C TYR A 150 -2.85 -17.07 4.30
N LYS A 151 -3.03 -16.88 2.99
CA LYS A 151 -3.74 -17.84 2.12
C LYS A 151 -2.94 -19.14 1.95
N GLU A 152 -1.63 -19.08 1.80
CA GLU A 152 -0.75 -20.25 1.71
C GLU A 152 -0.84 -21.15 2.96
N GLY A 153 -0.97 -20.56 4.14
CA GLY A 153 -1.14 -21.31 5.39
C GLY A 153 -2.49 -22.03 5.54
N LYS A 154 -3.50 -21.71 4.70
CA LYS A 154 -4.84 -22.30 4.76
C LYS A 154 -5.18 -23.27 3.62
N THR A 155 -4.47 -23.20 2.50
CA THR A 155 -4.71 -24.05 1.33
C THR A 155 -3.39 -24.55 0.79
N GLY A 156 -3.20 -25.87 0.75
CA GLY A 156 -2.01 -26.53 0.17
C GLY A 156 -1.89 -26.41 -1.37
N GLU A 157 -2.34 -25.31 -1.97
CA GLU A 157 -2.25 -24.99 -3.40
C GLU A 157 -1.10 -24.00 -3.65
N SER A 158 0.15 -24.50 -3.67
CA SER A 158 1.33 -23.65 -3.88
C SER A 158 1.42 -23.05 -5.29
N ASP A 159 1.02 -23.78 -6.34
CA ASP A 159 1.20 -23.34 -7.74
C ASP A 159 0.34 -22.14 -8.15
N LYS A 160 -0.93 -22.14 -7.81
CA LYS A 160 -1.83 -21.02 -8.16
C LYS A 160 -1.50 -19.71 -7.41
N SER A 161 -0.91 -19.83 -6.23
CA SER A 161 -0.44 -18.70 -5.43
C SER A 161 0.77 -18.02 -6.08
N GLU A 162 1.72 -18.77 -6.63
CA GLU A 162 2.89 -18.21 -7.31
C GLU A 162 2.54 -17.50 -8.60
N GLU A 163 1.62 -18.06 -9.40
CA GLU A 163 1.19 -17.45 -10.65
C GLU A 163 0.43 -16.12 -10.40
N ALA A 164 -0.39 -16.04 -9.35
CA ALA A 164 -1.04 -14.82 -8.91
C ALA A 164 -0.03 -13.75 -8.44
N LYS A 165 1.03 -14.15 -7.72
CA LYS A 165 2.13 -13.26 -7.31
C LYS A 165 2.88 -12.70 -8.52
N LEU A 166 3.21 -13.55 -9.48
CA LEU A 166 3.91 -13.15 -10.69
C LEU A 166 3.06 -12.25 -11.59
N SER A 167 1.76 -12.54 -11.70
CA SER A 167 0.81 -11.71 -12.44
C SER A 167 0.71 -10.29 -11.85
N TRP A 168 0.61 -10.19 -10.53
CA TRP A 168 0.58 -8.91 -9.82
C TRP A 168 1.88 -8.11 -10.01
N LEU A 169 3.05 -8.77 -9.92
CA LEU A 169 4.34 -8.13 -10.15
C LEU A 169 4.48 -7.60 -11.59
N ARG A 170 3.98 -8.32 -12.59
CA ARG A 170 3.93 -7.85 -13.99
C ARG A 170 3.04 -6.60 -14.12
N GLN A 171 1.89 -6.61 -13.47
CA GLN A 171 0.96 -5.49 -13.48
C GLN A 171 1.57 -4.23 -12.83
N ILE A 172 2.34 -4.36 -11.75
CA ILE A 172 3.10 -3.26 -11.15
C ILE A 172 4.12 -2.67 -12.14
N LEU A 173 4.81 -3.52 -12.90
CA LEU A 173 5.79 -3.07 -13.90
C LEU A 173 5.15 -2.30 -15.07
N GLU A 174 4.00 -2.73 -15.54
CA GLU A 174 3.23 -2.01 -16.57
C GLU A 174 2.86 -0.62 -16.05
N TRP A 175 2.37 -0.52 -14.82
CA TRP A 175 2.05 0.77 -14.21
C TRP A 175 3.26 1.66 -13.96
N GLN A 176 4.43 1.08 -13.63
CA GLN A 176 5.68 1.83 -13.50
C GLN A 176 6.11 2.47 -14.83
N ARG A 177 5.77 1.85 -15.95
CA ARG A 177 6.05 2.37 -17.30
C ARG A 177 5.23 3.61 -17.63
N ASP A 178 3.99 3.67 -17.12
CA ASP A 178 3.05 4.76 -17.38
C ASP A 178 3.17 5.93 -16.39
N MET A 179 3.87 5.74 -15.26
CA MET A 179 3.97 6.72 -14.17
C MET A 179 5.43 7.08 -13.88
N SER A 180 5.94 8.12 -14.56
CA SER A 180 7.34 8.56 -14.49
C SER A 180 7.78 9.19 -13.16
N ASP A 181 6.92 9.34 -12.14
CA ASP A 181 7.24 10.18 -10.98
C ASP A 181 6.69 9.69 -9.63
N ASN A 182 7.05 8.45 -9.18
CA ASN A 182 6.62 8.02 -7.85
C ASN A 182 7.68 7.23 -7.05
N LYS A 183 8.71 7.93 -6.56
CA LYS A 183 9.70 7.37 -5.61
C LYS A 183 9.06 6.80 -4.35
N GLU A 184 7.95 7.36 -3.89
CA GLU A 184 7.24 6.93 -2.69
C GLU A 184 6.47 5.62 -2.92
N PHE A 185 5.90 5.44 -4.11
CA PHE A 185 5.25 4.20 -4.56
C PHE A 185 6.27 3.04 -4.66
N LEU A 186 7.44 3.29 -5.26
CA LEU A 186 8.52 2.31 -5.38
C LEU A 186 9.09 1.88 -4.02
N SER A 187 9.16 2.80 -3.05
CA SER A 187 9.63 2.47 -1.69
C SER A 187 8.62 1.60 -0.93
N SER A 188 7.33 1.83 -1.13
CA SER A 188 6.26 1.02 -0.54
C SER A 188 6.28 -0.41 -1.08
N ILE A 189 6.39 -0.56 -2.41
CA ILE A 189 6.50 -1.89 -3.05
C ILE A 189 7.76 -2.63 -2.62
N LYS A 190 8.91 -1.95 -2.52
CA LYS A 190 10.16 -2.58 -2.04
C LYS A 190 10.02 -3.11 -0.62
N ASN A 191 9.31 -2.40 0.25
CA ASN A 191 9.04 -2.87 1.61
C ASN A 191 8.10 -4.08 1.61
N ASP A 192 7.09 -4.11 0.74
CA ASP A 192 6.16 -5.23 0.62
C ASP A 192 6.85 -6.49 0.06
N LEU A 193 7.79 -6.34 -0.89
CA LEU A 193 8.60 -7.43 -1.43
C LEU A 193 9.59 -8.01 -0.41
N ASN A 194 10.08 -7.21 0.54
CA ASN A 194 10.99 -7.70 1.60
C ASN A 194 10.31 -8.62 2.64
N LEU A 195 8.99 -8.75 2.62
CA LEU A 195 8.26 -9.70 3.47
C LEU A 195 8.36 -11.15 2.98
N PHE A 196 8.81 -11.40 1.75
CA PHE A 196 9.12 -12.74 1.23
C PHE A 196 10.55 -13.13 1.61
N SER A 197 10.75 -13.56 2.85
CA SER A 197 12.08 -13.81 3.43
C SER A 197 12.90 -14.92 2.72
N ASP A 198 12.24 -15.84 2.02
CA ASP A 198 12.86 -17.02 1.43
C ASP A 198 13.11 -16.89 -0.09
N SER A 199 12.62 -15.84 -0.72
CA SER A 199 12.72 -15.60 -2.16
C SER A 199 13.02 -14.16 -2.50
N VAL A 200 13.74 -13.94 -3.61
CA VAL A 200 14.00 -12.62 -4.20
C VAL A 200 13.39 -12.56 -5.60
N TYR A 201 12.66 -11.51 -5.87
CA TYR A 201 12.02 -11.23 -7.15
C TYR A 201 12.81 -10.17 -7.90
N CYS A 202 13.30 -10.54 -9.08
CA CYS A 202 14.10 -9.68 -9.93
C CYS A 202 13.56 -9.70 -11.38
N PHE A 203 14.05 -8.80 -12.22
CA PHE A 203 13.47 -8.52 -13.53
C PHE A 203 14.51 -8.66 -14.62
N THR A 204 14.11 -9.22 -15.76
CA THR A 204 14.89 -9.14 -17.00
C THR A 204 14.85 -7.73 -17.58
N PRO A 205 15.73 -7.38 -18.53
CA PRO A 205 15.66 -6.12 -19.26
C PRO A 205 14.33 -5.92 -20.02
N THR A 206 13.68 -7.01 -20.42
CA THR A 206 12.37 -7.04 -21.10
C THR A 206 11.20 -6.86 -20.14
N GLY A 207 11.45 -6.97 -18.81
CA GLY A 207 10.42 -6.80 -17.78
C GLY A 207 9.82 -8.11 -17.29
N ASP A 208 10.37 -9.29 -17.69
CA ASP A 208 9.92 -10.56 -17.15
C ASP A 208 10.39 -10.75 -15.71
N VAL A 209 9.50 -11.25 -14.86
CA VAL A 209 9.79 -11.51 -13.45
C VAL A 209 10.47 -12.89 -13.30
N LYS A 210 11.53 -12.92 -12.50
CA LYS A 210 12.19 -14.16 -12.06
C LYS A 210 12.15 -14.25 -10.54
N ASN A 211 11.76 -15.41 -10.05
CA ASN A 211 11.80 -15.76 -8.64
C ASN A 211 13.05 -16.60 -8.39
N LEU A 212 13.88 -16.18 -7.43
CA LEU A 212 15.10 -16.87 -7.03
C LEU A 212 15.12 -17.01 -5.50
N PRO A 213 15.83 -18.00 -4.95
CA PRO A 213 16.08 -18.07 -3.51
C PRO A 213 16.74 -16.79 -2.98
N ALA A 214 16.43 -16.40 -1.76
CA ALA A 214 17.11 -15.29 -1.10
C ALA A 214 18.61 -15.57 -0.99
N GLY A 215 19.45 -14.57 -1.29
CA GLY A 215 20.90 -14.73 -1.35
C GLY A 215 21.45 -15.11 -2.73
N SER A 216 20.59 -15.32 -3.73
CA SER A 216 21.01 -15.57 -5.12
C SER A 216 21.82 -14.43 -5.70
N CYS A 217 22.70 -14.77 -6.64
CA CYS A 217 23.61 -13.87 -7.33
C CYS A 217 23.31 -13.83 -8.85
N PRO A 218 23.98 -12.96 -9.63
CA PRO A 218 23.78 -12.87 -11.08
C PRO A 218 24.03 -14.16 -11.84
N ILE A 219 24.86 -15.07 -11.30
CA ILE A 219 25.08 -16.39 -11.90
C ILE A 219 23.79 -17.22 -11.80
N ASP A 220 23.16 -17.28 -10.63
CA ASP A 220 21.89 -17.98 -10.41
C ASP A 220 20.81 -17.44 -11.34
N PHE A 221 20.75 -16.11 -11.48
CA PHE A 221 19.83 -15.45 -12.42
C PHE A 221 20.10 -15.87 -13.87
N ALA A 222 21.36 -15.92 -14.31
CA ALA A 222 21.71 -16.30 -15.66
C ALA A 222 21.30 -17.75 -15.98
N TYR A 223 21.52 -18.67 -15.04
CA TYR A 223 21.09 -20.08 -15.18
C TYR A 223 19.56 -20.23 -15.08
N SER A 224 18.86 -19.38 -14.33
CA SER A 224 17.40 -19.39 -14.27
C SER A 224 16.73 -18.95 -15.59
N ILE A 225 17.45 -18.20 -16.44
CA ILE A 225 16.99 -17.87 -17.78
C ILE A 225 17.17 -19.06 -18.71
N HIS A 226 18.41 -19.51 -18.87
CA HIS A 226 18.77 -20.67 -19.67
C HIS A 226 20.24 -21.05 -19.42
N SER A 227 20.56 -22.34 -19.41
CA SER A 227 21.94 -22.84 -19.20
C SER A 227 22.93 -22.24 -20.22
N ALA A 228 22.51 -22.04 -21.46
CA ALA A 228 23.36 -21.41 -22.48
C ALA A 228 23.70 -19.93 -22.15
N VAL A 229 22.85 -19.21 -21.40
CA VAL A 229 23.13 -17.86 -20.93
C VAL A 229 24.13 -17.92 -19.78
N GLY A 230 23.89 -18.79 -18.81
CA GLY A 230 24.81 -19.03 -17.69
C GLY A 230 26.22 -19.41 -18.18
N ASN A 231 26.32 -20.39 -19.07
CA ASN A 231 27.60 -20.88 -19.60
C ASN A 231 28.37 -19.85 -20.43
N LYS A 232 27.70 -18.82 -20.96
CA LYS A 232 28.35 -17.75 -21.76
C LYS A 232 28.49 -16.44 -21.00
N MET A 233 28.14 -16.41 -19.74
CA MET A 233 28.19 -15.22 -18.90
C MET A 233 29.63 -14.73 -18.73
N VAL A 234 29.84 -13.44 -18.87
CA VAL A 234 31.12 -12.74 -18.60
C VAL A 234 30.95 -11.60 -17.59
N GLY A 235 29.71 -11.23 -17.27
CA GLY A 235 29.41 -10.19 -16.31
C GLY A 235 27.92 -9.92 -16.22
N ALA A 236 27.53 -9.00 -15.33
CA ALA A 236 26.16 -8.57 -15.17
C ALA A 236 26.06 -7.07 -14.90
N ARG A 237 24.93 -6.49 -15.29
CA ARG A 237 24.50 -5.15 -14.86
C ARG A 237 23.24 -5.28 -14.01
N VAL A 238 23.23 -4.54 -12.92
CA VAL A 238 22.05 -4.40 -12.07
C VAL A 238 21.61 -2.95 -12.07
N ASN A 239 20.37 -2.70 -12.45
CA ASN A 239 19.81 -1.33 -12.57
C ASN A 239 20.69 -0.41 -13.46
N GLY A 240 21.28 -0.97 -14.55
CA GLY A 240 22.13 -0.29 -15.49
C GLY A 240 23.60 -0.14 -15.06
N LYS A 241 23.99 -0.53 -13.84
CA LYS A 241 25.37 -0.47 -13.32
C LYS A 241 26.03 -1.83 -13.37
N LEU A 242 27.31 -1.88 -13.78
CA LEU A 242 28.11 -3.09 -13.74
C LEU A 242 28.31 -3.53 -12.28
N VAL A 243 28.11 -4.82 -12.00
CA VAL A 243 28.28 -5.42 -10.68
C VAL A 243 29.21 -6.63 -10.74
N THR A 244 29.74 -7.05 -9.60
CA THR A 244 30.49 -8.28 -9.46
C THR A 244 29.58 -9.51 -9.55
N ILE A 245 30.14 -10.65 -9.88
CA ILE A 245 29.37 -11.90 -10.07
C ILE A 245 28.79 -12.45 -8.77
N ASP A 246 29.34 -12.06 -7.63
CA ASP A 246 28.91 -12.39 -6.27
C ASP A 246 27.93 -11.36 -5.66
N TYR A 247 27.46 -10.39 -6.45
CA TYR A 247 26.47 -9.42 -6.00
C TYR A 247 25.22 -10.15 -5.50
N VAL A 248 24.79 -9.86 -4.28
CA VAL A 248 23.54 -10.41 -3.73
C VAL A 248 22.35 -9.65 -4.31
N ILE A 249 21.53 -10.33 -5.09
CA ILE A 249 20.34 -9.79 -5.76
C ILE A 249 19.33 -9.33 -4.71
N LYS A 250 18.75 -8.16 -4.92
CA LYS A 250 17.73 -7.56 -4.06
C LYS A 250 16.39 -7.54 -4.77
N ASN A 251 15.32 -7.56 -3.98
CA ASN A 251 13.97 -7.44 -4.52
C ASN A 251 13.83 -6.17 -5.38
N GLY A 252 13.30 -6.35 -6.59
CA GLY A 252 13.09 -5.28 -7.55
C GLY A 252 14.31 -4.93 -8.42
N ASP A 253 15.41 -5.68 -8.32
CA ASP A 253 16.57 -5.47 -9.19
C ASP A 253 16.26 -5.87 -10.64
N ARG A 254 16.63 -5.00 -11.57
CA ARG A 254 16.60 -5.27 -13.01
C ARG A 254 17.97 -5.73 -13.46
N ILE A 255 18.07 -6.99 -13.90
CA ILE A 255 19.35 -7.68 -14.16
C ILE A 255 19.52 -7.93 -15.66
N GLU A 256 20.64 -7.48 -16.18
CA GLU A 256 21.08 -7.73 -17.54
C GLU A 256 22.35 -8.59 -17.51
N ILE A 257 22.32 -9.77 -18.16
CA ILE A 257 23.47 -10.67 -18.25
C ILE A 257 24.28 -10.33 -19.50
N ILE A 258 25.57 -10.10 -19.31
CA ILE A 258 26.51 -9.86 -20.40
C ILE A 258 27.13 -11.22 -20.78
N THR A 259 26.95 -11.61 -22.04
CA THR A 259 27.44 -12.90 -22.55
C THR A 259 28.52 -12.70 -23.62
N SER A 260 29.43 -13.67 -23.75
CA SER A 260 30.42 -13.74 -24.83
C SER A 260 30.44 -15.16 -25.44
N GLN A 261 30.59 -15.24 -26.76
CA GLN A 261 30.66 -16.54 -27.44
C GLN A 261 31.93 -17.33 -27.06
N ASN A 262 32.99 -16.62 -26.67
CA ASN A 262 34.28 -17.21 -26.30
C ASN A 262 34.41 -17.43 -24.78
N SER A 263 33.36 -17.20 -24.00
CA SER A 263 33.39 -17.43 -22.56
C SER A 263 33.45 -18.91 -22.26
N LYS A 264 34.27 -19.27 -21.27
CA LYS A 264 34.36 -20.62 -20.72
C LYS A 264 33.41 -20.84 -19.53
N GLY A 265 32.56 -19.83 -19.23
CA GLY A 265 31.67 -19.77 -18.07
C GLY A 265 32.21 -18.89 -16.94
N PRO A 266 31.32 -18.53 -15.97
CA PRO A 266 31.71 -17.75 -14.80
C PRO A 266 32.57 -18.57 -13.85
#